data_27cba481d49b6e06e49a0c42c008aed1
#
_entry.id   27cba481d49b6e06e49a0c42c008aed1
#
_cell.length_a   1.000
_cell.length_b   1.000
_cell.length_c   1.000
_cell.angle_alpha   90.00
_cell.angle_beta   90.00
_cell.angle_gamma   90.00
#
_symmetry.space_group_name_H-M   'P 1'
#
loop_
_entity.id
_entity.type
_entity.pdbx_description
1 polymer ?
#
loop_
_entity_poly.entity_id
_entity_poly.type
_entity_poly.pdbx_seq_one_letter_code
_entity_poly.pdbx_strand_id
1 'polypeptide(L)'
;ANNGLLIRVKGHVATINKAFAVNLKTARYHGKKIQFSKQAPRLPKQVAQPIRAVVGVTNLMIAKSLTTKSPAQVKHLTAKRSPTKFLKQYHASNLATSGQQGAGQTVGIISFGHVPTAAIKHFWRQAGVPTTGRLETKTTGGATVMDNGDDSDDETALDAEQAGTIAPRAKVRVYTAKFSDIGWLDAFTTAFAENRASSLSLSWGLSENILRDLNRDHLLTPLYGDIMNTLLAQGAIQGISTFVASGDTGAYGQNLSESSAMPGIEADFPADSPWVTATGGSTLPIKKTFAPGISVN
;
A
#
# COMPACT_ATOMS: atom_id res chain seq x y z
N ALA A 1 15.22 6.15 8.19
CA ALA A 1 14.66 7.50 8.25
C ALA A 1 14.50 7.88 9.73
N ASN A 2 14.73 9.11 10.07
CA ASN A 2 14.56 9.62 11.44
C ASN A 2 13.48 10.71 11.40
N ASN A 3 12.25 10.32 11.71
CA ASN A 3 11.14 11.26 11.84
C ASN A 3 10.77 11.53 13.32
N GLY A 4 11.55 11.00 14.26
CA GLY A 4 11.29 11.10 15.69
C GLY A 4 10.15 10.23 16.23
N LEU A 5 9.42 9.51 15.36
CA LEU A 5 8.27 8.68 15.75
C LEU A 5 8.60 7.19 15.84
N LEU A 6 9.58 6.71 15.11
CA LEU A 6 9.92 5.29 15.04
C LEU A 6 11.37 5.03 15.45
N ILE A 7 11.56 4.17 16.45
CA ILE A 7 12.88 3.66 16.87
C ILE A 7 12.98 2.20 16.42
N ARG A 8 13.93 1.92 15.53
CA ARG A 8 14.19 0.56 15.07
C ARG A 8 15.21 -0.12 15.99
N VAL A 9 14.85 -1.29 16.49
CA VAL A 9 15.71 -2.14 17.32
C VAL A 9 16.02 -3.44 16.56
N LYS A 10 17.27 -3.86 16.60
CA LYS A 10 17.74 -5.15 16.04
C LYS A 10 18.58 -5.88 17.08
N GLY A 11 18.35 -7.17 17.25
CA GLY A 11 19.09 -7.98 18.20
C GLY A 11 18.83 -9.48 18.02
N HIS A 12 19.58 -10.30 18.75
CA HIS A 12 19.31 -11.73 18.82
C HIS A 12 17.99 -11.99 19.56
N VAL A 13 17.31 -13.09 19.22
CA VAL A 13 16.02 -13.49 19.81
C VAL A 13 16.07 -13.48 21.33
N ALA A 14 17.11 -14.04 21.95
CA ALA A 14 17.26 -14.07 23.40
C ALA A 14 17.31 -12.66 24.02
N THR A 15 18.02 -11.74 23.36
CA THR A 15 18.12 -10.34 23.81
C THR A 15 16.80 -9.63 23.68
N ILE A 16 16.10 -9.81 22.54
CA ILE A 16 14.77 -9.23 22.30
C ILE A 16 13.76 -9.78 23.33
N ASN A 17 13.74 -11.10 23.54
CA ASN A 17 12.87 -11.73 24.54
C ASN A 17 13.06 -11.12 25.93
N LYS A 18 14.31 -10.93 26.35
CA LYS A 18 14.64 -10.32 27.65
C LYS A 18 14.25 -8.83 27.70
N ALA A 19 14.58 -8.05 26.66
CA ALA A 19 14.37 -6.62 26.63
C ALA A 19 12.89 -6.23 26.62
N PHE A 20 12.05 -7.02 25.92
CA PHE A 20 10.62 -6.73 25.76
C PHE A 20 9.71 -7.67 26.54
N ALA A 21 10.27 -8.57 27.36
CA ALA A 21 9.52 -9.58 28.13
C ALA A 21 8.60 -10.44 27.25
N VAL A 22 9.05 -10.80 26.05
CA VAL A 22 8.31 -11.63 25.08
C VAL A 22 8.93 -13.01 24.97
N ASN A 23 8.22 -13.95 24.34
CA ASN A 23 8.69 -15.29 24.03
C ASN A 23 8.51 -15.56 22.53
N LEU A 24 9.44 -15.03 21.74
CA LEU A 24 9.43 -15.20 20.30
C LEU A 24 9.60 -16.66 19.91
N LYS A 25 8.64 -17.17 19.17
CA LYS A 25 8.61 -18.52 18.60
C LYS A 25 8.53 -18.43 17.08
N THR A 26 8.90 -19.53 16.45
CA THR A 26 8.78 -19.70 15.00
C THR A 26 7.77 -20.79 14.71
N ALA A 27 6.90 -20.55 13.73
CA ALA A 27 5.98 -21.54 13.19
C ALA A 27 5.97 -21.47 11.66
N ARG A 28 5.26 -22.39 11.01
CA ARG A 28 4.92 -22.31 9.60
C ARG A 28 3.42 -22.02 9.48
N TYR A 29 3.07 -21.01 8.70
CA TYR A 29 1.70 -20.67 8.39
C TYR A 29 1.56 -20.52 6.87
N HIS A 30 0.68 -21.29 6.25
CA HIS A 30 0.56 -21.38 4.78
C HIS A 30 1.93 -21.51 4.07
N GLY A 31 2.78 -22.42 4.55
CA GLY A 31 4.12 -22.66 3.99
C GLY A 31 5.18 -21.61 4.34
N LYS A 32 4.80 -20.42 4.78
CA LYS A 32 5.74 -19.33 5.16
C LYS A 32 6.20 -19.47 6.61
N LYS A 33 7.49 -19.21 6.84
CA LYS A 33 8.05 -19.15 8.19
C LYS A 33 7.62 -17.86 8.85
N ILE A 34 6.88 -17.96 9.95
CA ILE A 34 6.44 -16.82 10.75
C ILE A 34 7.15 -16.82 12.11
N GLN A 35 7.34 -15.60 12.64
CA GLN A 35 7.80 -15.37 14.00
C GLN A 35 6.66 -14.65 14.77
N PHE A 36 6.41 -15.08 15.98
CA PHE A 36 5.34 -14.50 16.79
C PHE A 36 5.61 -14.67 18.29
N SER A 37 4.94 -13.87 19.10
CA SER A 37 4.85 -14.04 20.56
C SER A 37 3.40 -13.95 20.98
N LYS A 38 2.95 -14.92 21.81
CA LYS A 38 1.64 -14.85 22.47
C LYS A 38 1.62 -13.85 23.64
N GLN A 39 2.80 -13.37 24.04
CA GLN A 39 2.94 -12.41 25.13
C GLN A 39 3.08 -11.00 24.53
N ALA A 40 2.26 -10.08 25.01
CA ALA A 40 2.40 -8.67 24.69
C ALA A 40 3.74 -8.13 25.18
N PRO A 41 4.44 -7.30 24.40
CA PRO A 41 5.68 -6.66 24.84
C PRO A 41 5.48 -5.83 26.10
N ARG A 42 6.45 -5.89 27.00
CA ARG A 42 6.49 -5.06 28.20
C ARG A 42 7.84 -4.35 28.28
N LEU A 43 7.81 -3.10 28.66
CA LEU A 43 9.00 -2.27 28.84
C LEU A 43 9.15 -1.88 30.32
N PRO A 44 10.40 -1.69 30.80
CA PRO A 44 10.63 -1.07 32.11
C PRO A 44 9.94 0.29 32.21
N LYS A 45 9.35 0.61 33.36
CA LYS A 45 8.58 1.86 33.55
C LYS A 45 9.36 3.12 33.16
N GLN A 46 10.69 3.13 33.38
CA GLN A 46 11.54 4.29 33.10
C GLN A 46 11.60 4.63 31.60
N VAL A 47 11.43 3.64 30.71
CA VAL A 47 11.50 3.84 29.25
C VAL A 47 10.14 3.73 28.57
N ALA A 48 9.12 3.24 29.27
CA ALA A 48 7.80 3.00 28.72
C ALA A 48 7.01 4.29 28.42
N GLN A 49 7.22 5.34 29.22
CA GLN A 49 6.40 6.56 29.17
C GLN A 49 6.33 7.21 27.78
N PRO A 50 7.43 7.41 27.04
CA PRO A 50 7.39 8.02 25.71
C PRO A 50 7.06 7.01 24.59
N ILE A 51 6.95 5.71 24.89
CA ILE A 51 6.78 4.66 23.89
C ILE A 51 5.31 4.25 23.83
N ARG A 52 4.66 4.58 22.71
CA ARG A 52 3.23 4.26 22.49
C ARG A 52 3.00 2.76 22.32
N ALA A 53 3.87 2.08 21.57
CA ALA A 53 3.77 0.64 21.33
C ALA A 53 5.11 0.04 20.89
N VAL A 54 5.20 -1.29 20.94
CA VAL A 54 6.26 -2.10 20.34
C VAL A 54 5.64 -2.92 19.22
N VAL A 55 6.15 -2.77 18.00
CA VAL A 55 5.68 -3.45 16.78
C VAL A 55 6.74 -4.41 16.27
N GLY A 56 6.36 -5.42 15.49
CA GLY A 56 7.29 -6.34 14.84
C GLY A 56 7.71 -7.53 15.72
N VAL A 57 7.00 -7.80 16.81
CA VAL A 57 7.14 -9.06 17.57
C VAL A 57 6.44 -10.22 16.88
N THR A 58 5.57 -9.93 15.94
CA THR A 58 4.93 -10.87 15.01
C THR A 58 5.20 -10.38 13.59
N ASN A 59 5.48 -11.26 12.65
CA ASN A 59 5.65 -10.92 11.24
C ASN A 59 4.55 -11.54 10.35
N LEU A 60 3.43 -11.88 10.95
CA LEU A 60 2.26 -12.37 10.24
C LEU A 60 1.37 -11.20 9.85
N MET A 61 1.61 -10.64 8.69
CA MET A 61 0.68 -9.73 8.06
C MET A 61 0.08 -10.40 6.83
N ILE A 62 -1.22 -10.41 6.74
CA ILE A 62 -1.98 -11.07 5.68
C ILE A 62 -2.78 -9.98 4.95
N ALA A 63 -2.14 -8.95 4.46
CA ALA A 63 -2.79 -8.06 3.51
C ALA A 63 -2.56 -8.57 2.08
N LYS A 64 -3.44 -8.24 1.18
CA LYS A 64 -3.31 -8.53 -0.25
C LYS A 64 -3.26 -7.21 -1.01
N SER A 65 -2.70 -7.25 -2.22
CA SER A 65 -3.03 -6.23 -3.22
C SER A 65 -4.54 -6.18 -3.37
N LEU A 66 -5.09 -4.98 -3.43
CA LEU A 66 -6.53 -4.76 -3.58
C LEU A 66 -6.99 -4.93 -5.04
N THR A 67 -6.14 -5.47 -5.90
CA THR A 67 -6.52 -5.82 -7.28
C THR A 67 -7.09 -7.23 -7.37
N THR A 68 -8.24 -7.35 -7.99
CA THR A 68 -8.80 -8.64 -8.41
C THR A 68 -8.43 -8.88 -9.87
N LYS A 69 -7.61 -9.89 -10.13
CA LYS A 69 -7.39 -10.37 -11.50
C LYS A 69 -8.61 -11.19 -11.95
N SER A 70 -9.33 -10.71 -12.94
CA SER A 70 -10.21 -11.58 -13.70
C SER A 70 -9.38 -12.33 -14.74
N PRO A 71 -9.31 -13.67 -14.70
CA PRO A 71 -8.54 -14.47 -15.68
C PRO A 71 -8.93 -14.22 -17.14
N ALA A 72 -10.13 -13.74 -17.39
CA ALA A 72 -10.63 -13.42 -18.73
C ALA A 72 -10.15 -12.07 -19.26
N GLN A 73 -9.72 -11.14 -18.40
CA GLN A 73 -9.34 -9.78 -18.80
C GLN A 73 -7.86 -9.64 -19.18
N VAL A 74 -6.99 -10.52 -18.70
CA VAL A 74 -5.54 -10.45 -18.95
C VAL A 74 -5.19 -10.70 -20.43
N LYS A 75 -6.01 -11.42 -21.18
CA LYS A 75 -5.74 -11.73 -22.60
C LYS A 75 -6.05 -10.61 -23.59
N HIS A 76 -6.73 -9.54 -23.21
CA HIS A 76 -7.19 -8.48 -24.13
C HIS A 76 -6.91 -7.04 -23.71
N LEU A 77 -6.11 -6.82 -22.69
CA LEU A 77 -5.59 -5.50 -22.36
C LEU A 77 -4.41 -5.15 -23.29
N THR A 78 -4.62 -5.31 -24.59
CA THR A 78 -3.76 -4.62 -25.56
C THR A 78 -3.99 -3.14 -25.39
N ALA A 79 -3.02 -2.51 -24.80
CA ALA A 79 -3.00 -1.12 -24.37
C ALA A 79 -3.18 -0.13 -25.54
N LYS A 80 -4.42 0.11 -25.94
CA LYS A 80 -4.80 1.31 -26.70
C LYS A 80 -5.57 2.31 -25.84
N ARG A 81 -5.38 2.29 -24.54
CA ARG A 81 -5.88 3.36 -23.68
C ARG A 81 -4.78 4.40 -23.52
N SER A 82 -4.71 5.34 -24.46
CA SER A 82 -3.79 6.45 -24.34
C SER A 82 -4.13 7.28 -23.09
N PRO A 83 -3.16 7.87 -22.42
CA PRO A 83 -3.37 8.82 -21.30
C PRO A 83 -4.45 9.86 -21.62
N THR A 84 -4.47 10.30 -22.87
CA THR A 84 -5.42 11.28 -23.40
C THR A 84 -6.88 10.81 -23.30
N LYS A 85 -7.16 9.53 -23.55
CA LYS A 85 -8.51 8.98 -23.40
C LYS A 85 -8.93 8.93 -21.95
N PHE A 86 -8.03 8.53 -21.04
CA PHE A 86 -8.29 8.49 -19.63
C PHE A 86 -8.58 9.90 -19.08
N LEU A 87 -7.70 10.87 -19.37
CA LEU A 87 -7.92 12.27 -18.97
C LEU A 87 -9.24 12.83 -19.52
N LYS A 88 -9.57 12.52 -20.77
CA LYS A 88 -10.85 12.96 -21.37
C LYS A 88 -12.04 12.38 -20.62
N GLN A 89 -11.98 11.13 -20.23
CA GLN A 89 -13.04 10.42 -19.54
C GLN A 89 -13.34 10.98 -18.15
N TYR A 90 -12.30 11.41 -17.44
CA TYR A 90 -12.40 12.05 -16.14
C TYR A 90 -12.49 13.59 -16.23
N HIS A 91 -12.78 14.13 -17.44
CA HIS A 91 -12.86 15.59 -17.68
C HIS A 91 -11.60 16.37 -17.26
N ALA A 92 -10.44 15.69 -17.27
CA ALA A 92 -9.14 16.22 -16.84
C ALA A 92 -8.21 16.58 -18.01
N SER A 93 -8.72 16.66 -19.24
CA SER A 93 -7.91 16.95 -20.45
C SER A 93 -7.19 18.29 -20.40
N ASN A 94 -7.75 19.27 -19.68
CA ASN A 94 -7.16 20.58 -19.46
C ASN A 94 -5.83 20.49 -18.69
N LEU A 95 -5.62 19.49 -17.84
CA LEU A 95 -4.33 19.29 -17.13
C LEU A 95 -3.19 19.02 -18.11
N ALA A 96 -3.46 18.29 -19.19
CA ALA A 96 -2.45 18.01 -20.22
C ALA A 96 -2.12 19.26 -21.06
N THR A 97 -3.09 20.15 -21.29
CA THR A 97 -2.94 21.35 -22.15
C THR A 97 -2.48 22.58 -21.41
N SER A 98 -2.73 22.68 -20.10
CA SER A 98 -2.35 23.83 -19.26
C SER A 98 -0.90 23.84 -18.81
N GLY A 99 -0.06 22.88 -19.27
CA GLY A 99 1.32 22.72 -18.81
C GLY A 99 1.46 22.08 -17.41
N GLN A 100 0.34 21.77 -16.74
CA GLN A 100 0.31 21.15 -15.41
C GLN A 100 0.52 19.63 -15.49
N GLN A 101 1.71 19.24 -15.96
CA GLN A 101 2.07 17.84 -16.18
C GLN A 101 2.95 17.27 -15.07
N GLY A 102 2.99 17.92 -13.91
CA GLY A 102 3.75 17.49 -12.75
C GLY A 102 5.23 17.85 -12.78
N ALA A 103 5.67 18.85 -13.58
CA ALA A 103 7.05 19.28 -13.58
C ALA A 103 7.47 19.78 -12.19
N GLY A 104 8.64 19.31 -11.70
CA GLY A 104 9.14 19.63 -10.38
C GLY A 104 8.46 18.88 -9.23
N GLN A 105 7.39 18.11 -9.51
CA GLN A 105 6.69 17.33 -8.51
C GLN A 105 7.19 15.89 -8.44
N THR A 106 6.94 15.24 -7.32
CA THR A 106 7.20 13.82 -7.13
C THR A 106 5.91 13.13 -6.65
N VAL A 107 5.47 12.11 -7.37
CA VAL A 107 4.44 11.18 -6.91
C VAL A 107 5.15 10.02 -6.22
N GLY A 108 4.84 9.79 -4.95
CA GLY A 108 5.32 8.65 -4.19
C GLY A 108 4.36 7.48 -4.30
N ILE A 109 4.89 6.28 -4.35
CA ILE A 109 4.11 5.03 -4.33
C ILE A 109 4.63 4.18 -3.19
N ILE A 110 3.74 3.76 -2.31
CA ILE A 110 4.04 2.78 -1.27
C ILE A 110 3.76 1.39 -1.84
N SER A 111 4.77 0.54 -1.88
CA SER A 111 4.65 -0.79 -2.49
C SER A 111 5.33 -1.87 -1.65
N PHE A 112 4.86 -3.10 -1.82
CA PHE A 112 5.40 -4.30 -1.19
C PHE A 112 5.87 -5.35 -2.21
N GLY A 113 5.80 -5.01 -3.49
CA GLY A 113 6.34 -5.78 -4.61
C GLY A 113 7.70 -5.27 -5.08
N HIS A 114 8.31 -6.04 -5.95
CA HIS A 114 9.48 -5.62 -6.72
C HIS A 114 9.09 -4.51 -7.71
N VAL A 115 10.03 -3.67 -8.10
CA VAL A 115 9.79 -2.62 -9.10
C VAL A 115 10.28 -3.08 -10.47
N PRO A 116 9.39 -3.53 -11.38
CA PRO A 116 9.76 -4.02 -12.70
C PRO A 116 10.11 -2.85 -13.63
N THR A 117 11.23 -2.22 -13.36
CA THR A 117 11.68 -0.98 -14.01
C THR A 117 11.66 -1.03 -15.54
N ALA A 118 12.00 -2.18 -16.12
CA ALA A 118 12.04 -2.35 -17.57
C ALA A 118 10.61 -2.32 -18.16
N ALA A 119 9.66 -2.99 -17.52
CA ALA A 119 8.25 -3.02 -17.92
C ALA A 119 7.62 -1.63 -17.80
N ILE A 120 7.79 -0.95 -16.68
CA ILE A 120 7.29 0.41 -16.45
C ILE A 120 7.81 1.38 -17.52
N LYS A 121 9.12 1.37 -17.80
CA LYS A 121 9.70 2.22 -18.83
C LYS A 121 9.25 1.85 -20.24
N HIS A 122 8.99 0.56 -20.49
CA HIS A 122 8.42 0.11 -21.76
C HIS A 122 7.01 0.65 -21.95
N PHE A 123 6.16 0.53 -20.92
CA PHE A 123 4.80 1.07 -20.94
C PHE A 123 4.80 2.59 -21.20
N TRP A 124 5.64 3.35 -20.49
CA TRP A 124 5.75 4.80 -20.69
C TRP A 124 6.19 5.18 -22.11
N ARG A 125 7.13 4.43 -22.72
CA ARG A 125 7.50 4.66 -24.12
C ARG A 125 6.31 4.42 -25.07
N GLN A 126 5.55 3.34 -24.87
CA GLN A 126 4.35 3.06 -25.65
C GLN A 126 3.28 4.14 -25.47
N ALA A 127 3.16 4.69 -24.29
CA ALA A 127 2.26 5.80 -23.97
C ALA A 127 2.76 7.16 -24.49
N GLY A 128 3.96 7.23 -25.09
CA GLY A 128 4.54 8.47 -25.62
C GLY A 128 5.00 9.46 -24.53
N VAL A 129 5.27 8.97 -23.31
CA VAL A 129 5.73 9.82 -22.20
C VAL A 129 7.22 9.62 -21.90
N PRO A 130 7.92 10.64 -21.35
CA PRO A 130 9.35 10.54 -21.05
C PRO A 130 9.66 9.44 -20.03
N THR A 131 10.83 8.82 -20.16
CA THR A 131 11.27 7.73 -19.27
C THR A 131 12.53 8.06 -18.46
N THR A 132 13.37 8.97 -18.96
CA THR A 132 14.69 9.24 -18.40
C THR A 132 14.59 10.03 -17.11
N GLY A 133 15.26 9.51 -16.05
CA GLY A 133 15.39 10.21 -14.76
C GLY A 133 14.10 10.35 -13.95
N ARG A 134 13.01 9.70 -14.36
CA ARG A 134 11.69 9.87 -13.72
C ARG A 134 11.35 8.80 -12.70
N LEU A 135 11.79 7.55 -12.91
CA LEU A 135 11.53 6.45 -11.98
C LEU A 135 12.66 6.36 -10.96
N GLU A 136 12.34 6.51 -9.71
CA GLU A 136 13.24 6.35 -8.58
C GLU A 136 12.71 5.25 -7.65
N THR A 137 13.60 4.41 -7.13
CA THR A 137 13.24 3.36 -6.17
C THR A 137 13.94 3.58 -4.85
N LYS A 138 13.22 3.44 -3.76
CA LYS A 138 13.73 3.50 -2.40
C LYS A 138 13.31 2.26 -1.61
N THR A 139 14.25 1.37 -1.36
CA THR A 139 14.03 0.24 -0.44
C THR A 139 14.06 0.75 1.00
N THR A 140 13.06 0.36 1.77
CA THR A 140 12.86 0.82 3.14
C THR A 140 13.10 -0.30 4.15
N GLY A 141 13.46 0.04 5.37
CA GLY A 141 13.63 -0.92 6.44
C GLY A 141 14.75 -1.95 6.24
N GLY A 142 15.65 -1.76 5.27
CA GLY A 142 16.67 -2.75 4.93
C GLY A 142 16.08 -4.02 4.31
N ALA A 143 14.89 -3.91 3.71
CA ALA A 143 14.24 -5.02 3.05
C ALA A 143 14.98 -5.39 1.75
N THR A 144 15.10 -6.69 1.48
CA THR A 144 15.33 -7.18 0.13
C THR A 144 13.95 -7.53 -0.43
N VAL A 145 13.47 -6.74 -1.38
CA VAL A 145 12.27 -7.05 -2.13
C VAL A 145 12.72 -7.75 -3.40
N MET A 146 12.44 -9.04 -3.48
CA MET A 146 12.82 -9.88 -4.61
C MET A 146 11.69 -9.92 -5.63
N ASP A 147 12.06 -10.03 -6.88
CA ASP A 147 11.13 -10.39 -7.95
C ASP A 147 10.64 -11.83 -7.68
N ASN A 148 9.39 -11.95 -7.29
CA ASN A 148 8.73 -13.23 -7.06
C ASN A 148 7.79 -13.60 -8.20
N GLY A 149 7.61 -12.69 -9.19
CA GLY A 149 6.66 -12.85 -10.29
C GLY A 149 5.21 -12.99 -9.80
N ASP A 150 4.90 -12.44 -8.65
CA ASP A 150 3.58 -12.50 -8.05
C ASP A 150 2.76 -11.21 -8.30
N ASP A 151 1.51 -11.22 -7.86
CA ASP A 151 0.58 -10.12 -8.07
C ASP A 151 1.05 -8.79 -7.47
N SER A 152 2.00 -8.82 -6.51
CA SER A 152 2.54 -7.61 -5.91
C SER A 152 3.45 -6.82 -6.86
N ASP A 153 4.14 -7.52 -7.75
CA ASP A 153 4.99 -6.90 -8.76
C ASP A 153 4.14 -6.26 -9.87
N ASP A 154 3.04 -6.92 -10.27
CA ASP A 154 2.08 -6.38 -11.21
C ASP A 154 1.39 -5.12 -10.67
N GLU A 155 1.00 -5.12 -9.39
CA GLU A 155 0.43 -3.93 -8.73
C GLU A 155 1.42 -2.77 -8.70
N THR A 156 2.68 -3.06 -8.36
CA THR A 156 3.75 -2.04 -8.37
C THR A 156 3.95 -1.44 -9.75
N ALA A 157 3.88 -2.29 -10.79
CA ALA A 157 3.95 -1.83 -12.18
C ALA A 157 2.77 -0.94 -12.53
N LEU A 158 1.55 -1.40 -12.24
CA LEU A 158 0.31 -0.68 -12.51
C LEU A 158 0.33 0.72 -11.93
N ASP A 159 0.63 0.84 -10.64
CA ASP A 159 0.68 2.11 -9.92
C ASP A 159 1.66 3.09 -10.56
N ALA A 160 2.89 2.62 -10.82
CA ALA A 160 3.94 3.46 -11.40
C ALA A 160 3.63 3.85 -12.86
N GLU A 161 3.10 2.92 -13.65
CA GLU A 161 2.72 3.15 -15.04
C GLU A 161 1.64 4.21 -15.15
N GLN A 162 0.56 4.07 -14.35
CA GLN A 162 -0.56 5.00 -14.37
C GLN A 162 -0.15 6.39 -13.85
N ALA A 163 0.48 6.45 -12.68
CA ALA A 163 0.92 7.72 -12.09
C ALA A 163 1.86 8.49 -13.03
N GLY A 164 2.86 7.80 -13.60
CA GLY A 164 3.82 8.42 -14.49
C GLY A 164 3.25 8.79 -15.86
N THR A 165 2.13 8.18 -16.26
CA THR A 165 1.45 8.49 -17.52
C THR A 165 0.56 9.71 -17.37
N ILE A 166 -0.15 9.85 -16.26
CA ILE A 166 -1.03 11.01 -15.98
C ILE A 166 -0.21 12.25 -15.65
N ALA A 167 0.92 12.09 -14.96
CA ALA A 167 1.85 13.18 -14.65
C ALA A 167 3.18 12.99 -15.38
N PRO A 168 3.23 13.20 -16.72
CA PRO A 168 4.38 12.80 -17.55
C PRO A 168 5.65 13.60 -17.32
N ARG A 169 5.62 14.67 -16.55
CA ARG A 169 6.80 15.45 -16.16
C ARG A 169 7.15 15.33 -14.67
N ALA A 170 6.33 14.62 -13.89
CA ALA A 170 6.65 14.31 -12.50
C ALA A 170 7.70 13.20 -12.39
N LYS A 171 8.40 13.16 -11.26
CA LYS A 171 9.11 11.97 -10.81
C LYS A 171 8.12 10.99 -10.19
N VAL A 172 8.35 9.70 -10.41
CA VAL A 172 7.65 8.62 -9.73
C VAL A 172 8.65 7.95 -8.80
N ARG A 173 8.41 8.03 -7.50
CA ARG A 173 9.28 7.47 -6.47
C ARG A 173 8.60 6.33 -5.74
N VAL A 174 9.06 5.11 -5.98
CA VAL A 174 8.50 3.90 -5.37
C VAL A 174 9.25 3.58 -4.08
N TYR A 175 8.54 3.60 -2.96
CA TYR A 175 9.02 3.18 -1.65
C TYR A 175 8.65 1.73 -1.44
N THR A 176 9.62 0.82 -1.60
CA THR A 176 9.38 -0.60 -1.45
C THR A 176 9.74 -1.08 -0.05
N ALA A 177 8.88 -1.87 0.56
CA ALA A 177 9.06 -2.47 1.85
C ALA A 177 8.81 -3.98 1.80
N LYS A 178 9.28 -4.68 2.83
CA LYS A 178 8.85 -6.06 3.04
C LYS A 178 7.38 -6.06 3.47
N PHE A 179 6.60 -6.99 2.92
CA PHE A 179 5.19 -7.13 3.30
C PHE A 179 5.09 -7.66 4.74
N SER A 180 4.92 -6.75 5.68
CA SER A 180 4.80 -7.01 7.13
C SER A 180 4.30 -5.75 7.85
N ASP A 181 3.79 -5.90 9.08
CA ASP A 181 3.38 -4.80 9.93
C ASP A 181 4.45 -3.70 10.05
N ILE A 182 5.69 -4.10 10.31
CA ILE A 182 6.80 -3.16 10.39
C ILE A 182 7.20 -2.57 9.04
N GLY A 183 7.03 -3.33 7.95
CA GLY A 183 7.34 -2.86 6.61
C GLY A 183 6.41 -1.74 6.16
N TRP A 184 5.13 -1.79 6.52
CA TRP A 184 4.19 -0.70 6.30
C TRP A 184 4.64 0.58 7.01
N LEU A 185 4.98 0.47 8.30
CA LEU A 185 5.47 1.61 9.08
C LEU A 185 6.78 2.16 8.50
N ASP A 186 7.70 1.30 8.05
CA ASP A 186 8.95 1.71 7.43
C ASP A 186 8.75 2.47 6.13
N ALA A 187 7.84 2.02 5.28
CA ALA A 187 7.56 2.67 4.01
C ALA A 187 7.03 4.09 4.23
N PHE A 188 5.98 4.25 5.02
CA PHE A 188 5.42 5.57 5.34
C PHE A 188 6.40 6.45 6.10
N THR A 189 7.06 5.92 7.14
CA THR A 189 8.08 6.67 7.89
C THR A 189 9.19 7.18 6.98
N THR A 190 9.64 6.35 6.02
CA THR A 190 10.68 6.77 5.08
C THR A 190 10.18 7.84 4.13
N ALA A 191 8.98 7.69 3.57
CA ALA A 191 8.39 8.65 2.66
C ALA A 191 8.20 10.03 3.33
N PHE A 192 7.66 10.05 4.54
CA PHE A 192 7.44 11.29 5.30
C PHE A 192 8.75 11.91 5.79
N ALA A 193 9.71 11.11 6.23
CA ALA A 193 11.02 11.64 6.65
C ALA A 193 11.85 12.22 5.49
N GLU A 194 11.74 11.65 4.29
CA GLU A 194 12.37 12.23 3.09
C GLU A 194 11.65 13.50 2.62
N ASN A 195 10.35 13.61 2.86
CA ASN A 195 9.50 14.74 2.49
C ASN A 195 9.70 15.19 1.02
N ARG A 196 9.81 14.22 0.10
CA ARG A 196 10.08 14.48 -1.33
C ARG A 196 8.85 14.37 -2.19
N ALA A 197 7.89 13.54 -1.80
CA ALA A 197 6.65 13.36 -2.53
C ALA A 197 5.62 14.40 -2.10
N SER A 198 4.97 15.05 -3.04
CA SER A 198 3.82 15.93 -2.80
C SER A 198 2.52 15.14 -2.64
N SER A 199 2.47 13.96 -3.21
CA SER A 199 1.37 13.01 -3.05
C SER A 199 1.90 11.59 -2.92
N LEU A 200 1.21 10.75 -2.13
CA LEU A 200 1.48 9.31 -1.99
C LEU A 200 0.29 8.51 -2.45
N SER A 201 0.54 7.37 -3.06
CA SER A 201 -0.46 6.37 -3.44
C SER A 201 -0.18 5.06 -2.72
N LEU A 202 -1.24 4.40 -2.26
CA LEU A 202 -1.21 3.05 -1.67
C LEU A 202 -2.37 2.23 -2.21
N SER A 203 -2.06 1.15 -2.92
CA SER A 203 -3.05 0.19 -3.46
C SER A 203 -3.17 -1.07 -2.62
N TRP A 204 -2.86 -0.99 -1.33
CA TRP A 204 -2.83 -2.11 -0.40
C TRP A 204 -3.69 -1.82 0.81
N GLY A 205 -4.39 -2.84 1.28
CA GLY A 205 -5.23 -2.71 2.46
C GLY A 205 -5.65 -4.05 3.05
N LEU A 206 -6.40 -3.97 4.12
CA LEU A 206 -7.08 -5.10 4.74
C LEU A 206 -8.36 -4.59 5.40
N SER A 207 -9.38 -5.43 5.46
CA SER A 207 -10.62 -5.02 6.09
C SER A 207 -10.44 -4.78 7.59
N GLU A 208 -11.26 -3.90 8.17
CA GLU A 208 -11.23 -3.62 9.60
C GLU A 208 -11.50 -4.87 10.45
N ASN A 209 -12.33 -5.80 9.98
CA ASN A 209 -12.57 -7.06 10.68
C ASN A 209 -11.30 -7.90 10.77
N ILE A 210 -10.54 -7.97 9.69
CA ILE A 210 -9.25 -8.66 9.68
C ILE A 210 -8.27 -7.99 10.65
N LEU A 211 -8.18 -6.67 10.61
CA LEU A 211 -7.35 -5.91 11.55
C LEU A 211 -7.73 -6.22 13.00
N ARG A 212 -9.02 -6.27 13.30
CA ARG A 212 -9.58 -6.60 14.63
C ARG A 212 -9.26 -8.03 15.02
N ASP A 213 -9.41 -8.99 14.11
CA ASP A 213 -9.11 -10.40 14.35
C ASP A 213 -7.62 -10.61 14.62
N LEU A 214 -6.74 -9.98 13.82
CA LEU A 214 -5.29 -10.02 14.06
C LEU A 214 -4.92 -9.45 15.43
N ASN A 215 -5.59 -8.39 15.87
CA ASN A 215 -5.40 -7.82 17.21
C ASN A 215 -5.89 -8.76 18.30
N ARG A 216 -7.09 -9.33 18.17
CA ARG A 216 -7.66 -10.29 19.12
C ARG A 216 -6.77 -11.52 19.28
N ASP A 217 -6.24 -12.02 18.19
CA ASP A 217 -5.40 -13.21 18.17
C ASP A 217 -3.93 -12.93 18.50
N HIS A 218 -3.61 -11.71 18.91
CA HIS A 218 -2.26 -11.24 19.23
C HIS A 218 -1.24 -11.40 18.09
N LEU A 219 -1.72 -11.40 16.87
CA LEU A 219 -0.90 -11.46 15.65
C LEU A 219 -0.47 -10.06 15.17
N LEU A 220 -1.08 -9.02 15.73
CA LEU A 220 -0.77 -7.62 15.50
C LEU A 220 -0.83 -6.88 16.85
N THR A 221 -0.11 -5.76 16.98
CA THR A 221 -0.24 -4.93 18.18
C THR A 221 -1.62 -4.26 18.22
N PRO A 222 -2.34 -4.25 19.36
CA PRO A 222 -3.66 -3.63 19.47
C PRO A 222 -3.73 -2.16 19.08
N LEU A 223 -2.61 -1.43 19.18
CA LEU A 223 -2.50 -0.01 18.83
C LEU A 223 -2.01 0.22 17.39
N TYR A 224 -1.98 -0.79 16.54
CA TYR A 224 -1.41 -0.66 15.19
C TYR A 224 -2.14 0.39 14.35
N GLY A 225 -3.46 0.41 14.37
CA GLY A 225 -4.28 1.42 13.70
C GLY A 225 -3.96 2.84 14.18
N ASP A 226 -3.84 3.04 15.49
CA ASP A 226 -3.47 4.34 16.09
C ASP A 226 -2.08 4.81 15.66
N ILE A 227 -1.12 3.87 15.60
CA ILE A 227 0.25 4.17 15.16
C ILE A 227 0.24 4.60 13.70
N MET A 228 -0.46 3.87 12.84
CA MET A 228 -0.60 4.20 11.43
C MET A 228 -1.29 5.56 11.26
N ASN A 229 -2.38 5.81 11.97
CA ASN A 229 -3.05 7.11 11.95
C ASN A 229 -2.13 8.25 12.39
N THR A 230 -1.26 8.03 13.37
CA THR A 230 -0.26 9.03 13.78
C THR A 230 0.75 9.34 12.67
N LEU A 231 1.21 8.32 11.94
CA LEU A 231 2.09 8.51 10.78
C LEU A 231 1.38 9.24 9.64
N LEU A 232 0.15 8.86 9.33
CA LEU A 232 -0.64 9.49 8.27
C LEU A 232 -0.95 10.97 8.61
N ALA A 233 -1.25 11.26 9.88
CA ALA A 233 -1.38 12.63 10.37
C ALA A 233 -0.10 13.44 10.16
N GLN A 234 1.09 12.85 10.40
CA GLN A 234 2.36 13.52 10.10
C GLN A 234 2.46 13.89 8.62
N GLY A 235 2.10 12.99 7.71
CA GLY A 235 2.08 13.27 6.28
C GLY A 235 1.15 14.43 5.94
N ALA A 236 -0.06 14.44 6.49
CA ALA A 236 -1.03 15.51 6.29
C ALA A 236 -0.52 16.87 6.80
N ILE A 237 0.10 16.92 7.98
CA ILE A 237 0.71 18.14 8.54
C ILE A 237 1.88 18.65 7.65
N GLN A 238 2.61 17.74 7.00
CA GLN A 238 3.67 18.08 6.04
C GLN A 238 3.13 18.55 4.69
N GLY A 239 1.81 18.53 4.45
CA GLY A 239 1.19 18.88 3.19
C GLY A 239 1.28 17.78 2.13
N ILE A 240 1.55 16.54 2.54
CA ILE A 240 1.56 15.38 1.63
C ILE A 240 0.16 14.80 1.55
N SER A 241 -0.44 14.82 0.36
CA SER A 241 -1.75 14.19 0.11
C SER A 241 -1.56 12.68 -0.07
N THR A 242 -2.13 11.89 0.83
CA THR A 242 -2.07 10.42 0.74
C THR A 242 -3.39 9.88 0.19
N PHE A 243 -3.33 9.12 -0.89
CA PHE A 243 -4.46 8.46 -1.54
C PHE A 243 -4.35 6.96 -1.29
N VAL A 244 -5.43 6.35 -0.82
CA VAL A 244 -5.47 4.93 -0.47
C VAL A 244 -6.66 4.26 -1.14
N ALA A 245 -6.44 3.14 -1.80
CA ALA A 245 -7.51 2.34 -2.38
C ALA A 245 -8.45 1.83 -1.29
N SER A 246 -9.76 1.97 -1.50
CA SER A 246 -10.81 1.53 -0.58
C SER A 246 -11.34 0.12 -0.86
N GLY A 247 -10.59 -0.68 -1.63
CA GLY A 247 -10.91 -2.06 -1.96
C GLY A 247 -11.68 -2.23 -3.27
N ASP A 248 -11.77 -3.48 -3.73
CA ASP A 248 -12.36 -3.87 -5.02
C ASP A 248 -13.70 -4.60 -4.88
N THR A 249 -14.21 -4.72 -3.67
CA THR A 249 -15.42 -5.49 -3.35
C THR A 249 -16.63 -4.61 -3.01
N GLY A 250 -16.57 -3.34 -3.35
CA GLY A 250 -17.62 -2.35 -3.09
C GLY A 250 -17.76 -2.07 -1.58
N ALA A 251 -18.95 -2.24 -1.03
CA ALA A 251 -19.21 -2.00 0.38
C ALA A 251 -18.74 -3.14 1.30
N TYR A 252 -18.22 -4.21 0.74
CA TYR A 252 -17.78 -5.38 1.49
C TYR A 252 -16.27 -5.34 1.69
N GLY A 253 -15.81 -5.63 2.90
CA GLY A 253 -14.39 -5.73 3.19
C GLY A 253 -13.72 -6.89 2.45
N GLN A 254 -12.42 -6.79 2.25
CA GLN A 254 -11.65 -7.85 1.64
C GLN A 254 -11.56 -9.08 2.53
N ASN A 255 -11.92 -10.23 1.97
CA ASN A 255 -11.79 -11.50 2.66
C ASN A 255 -10.41 -12.11 2.41
N LEU A 256 -9.72 -12.54 3.46
CA LEU A 256 -8.42 -13.23 3.36
C LEU A 256 -8.55 -14.71 3.00
N SER A 257 -9.71 -15.28 3.23
CA SER A 257 -9.98 -16.67 2.91
C SER A 257 -10.90 -16.76 1.70
N GLU A 258 -10.63 -17.70 0.83
CA GLU A 258 -11.59 -18.16 -0.18
C GLU A 258 -12.79 -18.87 0.47
N SER A 259 -12.92 -18.78 1.78
CA SER A 259 -14.05 -19.26 2.57
C SER A 259 -15.30 -18.51 2.16
N SER A 260 -16.32 -19.25 1.83
CA SER A 260 -17.61 -18.86 1.28
C SER A 260 -18.51 -17.97 2.15
N ALA A 261 -18.00 -17.46 3.26
CA ALA A 261 -18.71 -16.45 4.04
C ALA A 261 -18.54 -15.09 3.36
N MET A 262 -19.62 -14.51 2.88
CA MET A 262 -19.64 -13.13 2.39
C MET A 262 -19.12 -12.22 3.52
N PRO A 263 -18.10 -11.39 3.27
CA PRO A 263 -17.68 -10.40 4.25
C PRO A 263 -18.85 -9.46 4.56
N GLY A 264 -18.94 -8.98 5.79
CA GLY A 264 -19.90 -7.95 6.17
C GLY A 264 -19.62 -6.63 5.44
N ILE A 265 -20.58 -5.71 5.50
CA ILE A 265 -20.34 -4.32 5.10
C ILE A 265 -19.34 -3.72 6.07
N GLU A 266 -18.21 -3.28 5.58
CA GLU A 266 -17.11 -2.74 6.38
C GLU A 266 -16.15 -1.89 5.54
N ALA A 267 -15.34 -1.08 6.19
CA ALA A 267 -14.29 -0.31 5.54
C ALA A 267 -12.98 -1.09 5.46
N ASP A 268 -12.10 -0.65 4.58
CA ASP A 268 -10.74 -1.17 4.47
C ASP A 268 -9.73 -0.20 5.12
N PHE A 269 -8.85 -0.77 5.93
CA PHE A 269 -7.71 -0.08 6.54
C PHE A 269 -6.53 -0.04 5.55
N PRO A 270 -5.82 1.07 5.42
CA PRO A 270 -5.96 2.36 6.10
C PRO A 270 -6.78 3.42 5.35
N ALA A 271 -7.62 3.02 4.40
CA ALA A 271 -8.51 3.95 3.68
C ALA A 271 -9.57 4.60 4.58
N ASP A 272 -9.89 3.95 5.71
CA ASP A 272 -10.76 4.43 6.79
C ASP A 272 -10.13 5.57 7.62
N SER A 273 -8.84 5.86 7.44
CA SER A 273 -8.14 6.91 8.19
C SER A 273 -8.65 8.31 7.82
N PRO A 274 -8.88 9.20 8.81
CA PRO A 274 -9.28 10.58 8.54
C PRO A 274 -8.17 11.45 7.91
N TRP A 275 -6.97 10.91 7.78
CA TRP A 275 -5.78 11.61 7.27
C TRP A 275 -5.43 11.26 5.82
N VAL A 276 -6.28 10.50 5.15
CA VAL A 276 -6.09 10.09 3.76
C VAL A 276 -7.31 10.43 2.91
N THR A 277 -7.14 10.35 1.60
CA THR A 277 -8.24 10.32 0.65
C THR A 277 -8.48 8.88 0.24
N ALA A 278 -9.60 8.31 0.67
CA ALA A 278 -10.03 6.99 0.20
C ALA A 278 -10.43 7.08 -1.28
N THR A 279 -9.89 6.18 -2.10
CA THR A 279 -10.12 6.15 -3.53
C THR A 279 -10.90 4.90 -3.90
N GLY A 280 -12.17 5.08 -4.23
CA GLY A 280 -13.05 4.02 -4.69
C GLY A 280 -12.90 3.74 -6.18
N GLY A 281 -13.34 2.55 -6.59
CA GLY A 281 -13.46 2.21 -8.00
C GLY A 281 -14.63 2.94 -8.66
N SER A 282 -14.46 3.31 -9.92
CA SER A 282 -15.53 3.84 -10.76
C SER A 282 -15.68 2.98 -12.01
N THR A 283 -16.91 2.87 -12.49
CA THR A 283 -17.18 2.22 -13.79
C THR A 283 -17.31 3.29 -14.86
N LEU A 284 -16.83 2.94 -16.06
CA LEU A 284 -17.12 3.72 -17.24
C LEU A 284 -18.61 3.62 -17.56
N PRO A 285 -19.22 4.66 -18.17
CA PRO A 285 -20.54 4.52 -18.74
C PRO A 285 -20.54 3.34 -19.72
N ILE A 286 -21.21 2.27 -19.35
CA ILE A 286 -21.39 1.09 -20.21
C ILE A 286 -22.87 0.83 -20.34
N LYS A 287 -23.32 0.71 -21.59
CA LYS A 287 -24.62 0.09 -21.85
C LYS A 287 -24.43 -1.41 -21.76
N LYS A 288 -24.92 -2.04 -20.73
CA LYS A 288 -24.84 -3.49 -20.55
C LYS A 288 -26.18 -4.04 -20.09
N THR A 289 -26.70 -5.00 -20.83
CA THR A 289 -27.88 -5.79 -20.41
C THR A 289 -27.34 -6.99 -19.63
N PHE A 290 -27.66 -7.09 -18.37
CA PHE A 290 -27.23 -8.17 -17.47
C PHE A 290 -28.20 -9.36 -17.53
N ALA A 291 -29.48 -9.10 -17.80
CA ALA A 291 -30.52 -10.09 -18.04
C ALA A 291 -31.65 -9.44 -18.83
N PRO A 292 -32.58 -10.19 -19.43
CA PRO A 292 -33.74 -9.60 -20.09
C PRO A 292 -34.47 -8.65 -19.14
N GLY A 293 -34.58 -7.39 -19.56
CA GLY A 293 -35.25 -6.33 -18.75
C GLY A 293 -34.37 -5.61 -17.72
N ILE A 294 -33.10 -5.99 -17.53
CA ILE A 294 -32.17 -5.31 -16.62
C ILE A 294 -31.03 -4.72 -17.46
N SER A 295 -31.09 -3.43 -17.68
CA SER A 295 -30.05 -2.68 -18.40
C SER A 295 -29.55 -1.53 -17.55
N VAL A 296 -28.23 -1.28 -17.62
CA VAL A 296 -27.58 -0.10 -17.06
C VAL A 296 -27.13 0.77 -18.23
N ASN A 297 -27.50 2.05 -18.19
CA ASN A 297 -27.14 3.06 -19.18
C ASN A 297 -26.06 3.97 -18.66
#